data_1d3ed04058f9c4f8ccd015f739f32b3f
#
_entry.id   1d3ed04058f9c4f8ccd015f739f32b3f
#
_cell.length_a   1.000
_cell.length_b   1.000
_cell.length_c   1.000
_cell.angle_alpha   90.00
_cell.angle_beta   90.00
_cell.angle_gamma   90.00
#
_symmetry.space_group_name_H-M   'P 1'
#
loop_
_entity.id
_entity.type
_entity.pdbx_description
1 polymer ?
#
loop_
_entity_poly.entity_id
_entity_poly.type
_entity_poly.pdbx_seq_one_letter_code
_entity_poly.pdbx_strand_id
1 'polypeptide(L)'
;MKKLIIVGLLASTVMAGCSRITDADVGIRQTFSGEIEDTILNQGLHQTIVGDVIKVSKRNLVLSVEAQPIVVEKIPMQSFQMKVNYGIVPQNAAVAYKTEKAQHIITDDGDVYLLGQYVQYVANSAVNDVVSKYKALEVNDSRAKIEVEIKDQINAKLRAQGKDKFVKVNEINILKVSPPQSILNSSLAIVNSQNALKTKQNELETAKVETEVKRVLAENASEKYVDLLRAEAEKTKAEALKVAAEKGTLSTMVVVPDKFTSMGTIK
;
A
#
# COMPACT_ATOMS: atom_id res chain seq x y z
N MET A 1 -19.39 49.09 50.47
CA MET A 1 -18.28 48.31 49.91
C MET A 1 -18.42 46.81 50.15
N LYS A 2 -18.74 46.29 51.36
CA LYS A 2 -18.89 44.86 51.63
C LYS A 2 -19.93 44.13 50.75
N LYS A 3 -21.08 44.77 50.45
CA LYS A 3 -22.16 44.19 49.63
C LYS A 3 -21.75 44.06 48.12
N LEU A 4 -20.92 44.99 47.63
CA LEU A 4 -20.41 44.96 46.26
C LEU A 4 -19.37 43.83 46.05
N ILE A 5 -18.56 43.57 47.08
CA ILE A 5 -17.55 42.48 47.02
C ILE A 5 -18.25 41.12 47.01
N ILE A 6 -19.35 40.94 47.75
CA ILE A 6 -20.12 39.68 47.78
C ILE A 6 -20.80 39.42 46.45
N VAL A 7 -21.35 40.45 45.81
CA VAL A 7 -21.97 40.33 44.47
C VAL A 7 -20.92 40.02 43.40
N GLY A 8 -19.73 40.63 43.50
CA GLY A 8 -18.62 40.32 42.58
C GLY A 8 -18.08 38.88 42.74
N LEU A 9 -18.03 38.39 43.97
CA LEU A 9 -17.59 37.01 44.24
C LEU A 9 -18.64 35.98 43.75
N LEU A 10 -19.92 36.24 43.92
CA LEU A 10 -21.01 35.41 43.40
C LEU A 10 -21.05 35.40 41.87
N ALA A 11 -20.80 36.54 41.20
CA ALA A 11 -20.75 36.62 39.75
C ALA A 11 -19.56 35.86 39.16
N SER A 12 -18.40 35.87 39.82
CA SER A 12 -17.21 35.14 39.36
C SER A 12 -17.35 33.61 39.49
N THR A 13 -18.07 33.11 40.50
CA THR A 13 -18.31 31.67 40.67
C THR A 13 -19.28 31.11 39.64
N VAL A 14 -20.24 31.89 39.13
CA VAL A 14 -21.19 31.49 38.10
C VAL A 14 -20.48 31.33 36.75
N MET A 15 -19.44 32.10 36.45
CA MET A 15 -18.66 31.99 35.19
C MET A 15 -17.69 30.82 35.18
N ALA A 16 -17.25 30.34 36.35
CA ALA A 16 -16.33 29.19 36.45
C ALA A 16 -17.00 27.84 36.16
N GLY A 17 -18.32 27.76 36.10
CA GLY A 17 -19.07 26.54 35.86
C GLY A 17 -19.70 26.45 34.47
N CYS A 18 -19.07 26.99 33.42
CA CYS A 18 -19.60 26.94 32.05
C CYS A 18 -18.64 26.19 31.11
N SER A 19 -19.18 25.26 30.34
CA SER A 19 -18.50 24.62 29.24
C SER A 19 -18.95 25.21 27.90
N ARG A 20 -17.98 25.55 27.05
CA ARG A 20 -18.24 26.03 25.70
C ARG A 20 -18.19 24.87 24.71
N ILE A 21 -19.27 24.66 23.97
CA ILE A 21 -19.36 23.73 22.87
C ILE A 21 -19.11 24.51 21.58
N THR A 22 -18.14 24.04 20.77
CA THR A 22 -17.81 24.67 19.50
C THR A 22 -18.73 24.15 18.39
N ASP A 23 -18.69 24.79 17.23
CA ASP A 23 -19.43 24.32 16.03
C ASP A 23 -18.98 22.93 15.56
N ALA A 24 -17.74 22.55 15.87
CA ALA A 24 -17.16 21.27 15.54
C ALA A 24 -17.61 20.11 16.43
N ASP A 25 -18.35 20.39 17.53
CA ASP A 25 -18.67 19.41 18.56
C ASP A 25 -20.19 19.38 18.84
N VAL A 26 -20.62 18.26 19.43
CA VAL A 26 -21.88 18.17 20.16
C VAL A 26 -21.58 17.93 21.63
N GLY A 27 -22.36 18.54 22.52
CA GLY A 27 -22.28 18.25 23.93
C GLY A 27 -23.29 17.19 24.35
N ILE A 28 -22.86 16.35 25.28
CA ILE A 28 -23.71 15.40 25.96
C ILE A 28 -23.69 15.77 27.44
N ARG A 29 -24.85 16.01 28.03
CA ARG A 29 -24.92 16.32 29.45
C ARG A 29 -24.89 15.05 30.29
N GLN A 30 -24.01 15.04 31.27
CA GLN A 30 -23.98 14.07 32.33
C GLN A 30 -24.45 14.78 33.63
N THR A 31 -25.53 14.31 34.23
CA THR A 31 -26.03 14.85 35.48
C THR A 31 -25.06 14.55 36.64
N PHE A 32 -25.24 15.25 37.75
CA PHE A 32 -24.45 15.02 38.96
C PHE A 32 -24.60 13.59 39.53
N SER A 33 -25.74 12.92 39.24
CA SER A 33 -25.97 11.51 39.57
C SER A 33 -25.22 10.53 38.61
N GLY A 34 -24.53 11.06 37.59
CA GLY A 34 -23.82 10.23 36.58
C GLY A 34 -24.72 9.77 35.43
N GLU A 35 -26.00 10.16 35.41
CA GLU A 35 -26.91 9.83 34.34
C GLU A 35 -26.65 10.69 33.10
N ILE A 36 -26.72 10.07 31.92
CA ILE A 36 -26.55 10.72 30.63
C ILE A 36 -27.91 11.08 30.06
N GLU A 37 -28.10 12.38 29.77
CA GLU A 37 -29.29 12.86 29.10
C GLU A 37 -29.33 12.39 27.64
N ASP A 38 -30.49 12.01 27.14
CA ASP A 38 -30.67 11.54 25.76
C ASP A 38 -30.65 12.69 24.74
N THR A 39 -30.70 13.93 25.22
CA THR A 39 -30.68 15.15 24.38
C THR A 39 -29.26 15.67 24.20
N ILE A 40 -28.95 16.08 22.96
CA ILE A 40 -27.66 16.71 22.63
C ILE A 40 -27.71 18.21 22.94
N LEU A 41 -26.57 18.76 23.35
CA LEU A 41 -26.37 20.20 23.51
C LEU A 41 -25.70 20.73 22.22
N ASN A 42 -26.33 21.75 21.63
CA ASN A 42 -25.76 22.41 20.43
C ASN A 42 -24.65 23.39 20.82
N GLN A 43 -24.03 24.00 19.81
CA GLN A 43 -22.99 25.02 20.02
C GLN A 43 -23.50 26.13 20.96
N GLY A 44 -22.62 26.59 21.84
CA GLY A 44 -22.93 27.64 22.80
C GLY A 44 -22.24 27.45 24.14
N LEU A 45 -22.65 28.27 25.09
CA LEU A 45 -22.18 28.22 26.46
C LEU A 45 -23.19 27.46 27.31
N HIS A 46 -22.77 26.39 27.95
CA HIS A 46 -23.64 25.55 28.78
C HIS A 46 -23.09 25.48 30.19
N GLN A 47 -24.01 25.62 31.16
CA GLN A 47 -23.62 25.54 32.57
C GLN A 47 -23.24 24.09 32.96
N THR A 48 -22.20 23.98 33.78
CA THR A 48 -21.72 22.71 34.34
C THR A 48 -21.93 22.60 35.85
N ILE A 49 -22.66 23.54 36.45
CA ILE A 49 -22.91 23.58 37.89
C ILE A 49 -23.69 22.33 38.36
N VAL A 50 -24.53 21.76 37.51
CA VAL A 50 -25.44 20.64 37.83
C VAL A 50 -25.00 19.36 37.11
N GLY A 51 -23.76 19.25 36.66
CA GLY A 51 -23.22 18.11 35.97
C GLY A 51 -22.15 18.50 34.98
N ASP A 52 -21.61 17.51 34.25
CA ASP A 52 -20.55 17.68 33.27
C ASP A 52 -21.10 17.72 31.86
N VAL A 53 -20.33 18.33 30.95
CA VAL A 53 -20.58 18.34 29.50
C VAL A 53 -19.48 17.59 28.79
N ILE A 54 -19.80 16.42 28.27
CA ILE A 54 -18.93 15.61 27.46
C ILE A 54 -18.99 16.12 26.02
N LYS A 55 -17.82 16.44 25.44
CA LYS A 55 -17.71 16.92 24.06
C LYS A 55 -17.43 15.75 23.14
N VAL A 56 -18.23 15.66 22.07
CA VAL A 56 -18.06 14.64 21.03
C VAL A 56 -17.87 15.36 19.71
N SER A 57 -16.77 15.08 19.03
CA SER A 57 -16.44 15.71 17.75
C SER A 57 -17.41 15.27 16.64
N LYS A 58 -17.97 16.26 15.92
CA LYS A 58 -18.75 16.05 14.67
C LYS A 58 -17.86 15.89 13.45
N ARG A 59 -16.57 16.16 13.58
CA ARG A 59 -15.63 16.05 12.47
C ARG A 59 -15.46 14.60 12.08
N ASN A 60 -15.06 14.40 10.84
CA ASN A 60 -14.63 13.07 10.39
C ASN A 60 -13.39 12.65 11.17
N LEU A 61 -13.46 11.46 11.72
CA LEU A 61 -12.41 10.85 12.51
C LEU A 61 -11.64 9.85 11.65
N VAL A 62 -10.33 9.80 11.83
CA VAL A 62 -9.45 8.93 11.06
C VAL A 62 -8.82 7.92 12.01
N LEU A 63 -9.15 6.64 11.79
CA LEU A 63 -8.55 5.51 12.49
C LEU A 63 -7.50 4.84 11.62
N SER A 64 -6.34 4.56 12.18
CA SER A 64 -5.35 3.70 11.55
C SER A 64 -5.63 2.24 11.91
N VAL A 65 -5.69 1.41 10.89
CA VAL A 65 -5.94 -0.03 11.01
C VAL A 65 -4.77 -0.78 10.40
N GLU A 66 -4.17 -1.64 11.20
CA GLU A 66 -3.11 -2.56 10.77
C GLU A 66 -3.61 -3.99 10.88
N ALA A 67 -3.42 -4.76 9.81
CA ALA A 67 -3.87 -6.13 9.73
C ALA A 67 -2.88 -7.00 8.96
N GLN A 68 -3.00 -8.31 9.14
CA GLN A 68 -2.30 -9.32 8.35
C GLN A 68 -3.33 -10.29 7.75
N PRO A 69 -4.14 -9.82 6.78
CA PRO A 69 -5.20 -10.65 6.22
C PRO A 69 -4.62 -11.85 5.47
N ILE A 70 -5.37 -12.94 5.50
CA ILE A 70 -5.04 -14.15 4.74
C ILE A 70 -5.61 -14.01 3.33
N VAL A 71 -4.77 -14.17 2.33
CA VAL A 71 -5.15 -14.11 0.90
C VAL A 71 -5.65 -15.46 0.38
N VAL A 72 -6.09 -15.49 -0.89
CA VAL A 72 -6.60 -16.71 -1.56
C VAL A 72 -5.60 -17.88 -1.47
N GLU A 73 -4.31 -17.63 -1.53
CA GLU A 73 -3.25 -18.63 -1.39
C GLU A 73 -3.12 -19.21 0.03
N LYS A 74 -4.00 -18.81 0.96
CA LYS A 74 -3.99 -19.20 2.39
C LYS A 74 -2.71 -18.81 3.13
N ILE A 75 -2.05 -17.76 2.68
CA ILE A 75 -0.84 -17.20 3.28
C ILE A 75 -1.19 -15.82 3.86
N PRO A 76 -0.75 -15.48 5.08
CA PRO A 76 -0.97 -14.16 5.63
C PRO A 76 -0.11 -13.11 4.89
N MET A 77 -0.67 -11.94 4.63
CA MET A 77 0.08 -10.77 4.16
C MET A 77 1.11 -10.36 5.22
N GLN A 78 2.26 -9.85 4.78
CA GLN A 78 3.28 -9.36 5.70
C GLN A 78 2.80 -8.11 6.46
N SER A 79 2.16 -7.19 5.76
CA SER A 79 1.48 -6.04 6.37
C SER A 79 0.40 -5.50 5.44
N PHE A 80 -0.69 -5.05 6.04
CA PHE A 80 -1.77 -4.31 5.40
C PHE A 80 -2.15 -3.15 6.30
N GLN A 81 -1.90 -1.92 5.84
CA GLN A 81 -2.17 -0.70 6.60
C GLN A 81 -3.18 0.15 5.85
N MET A 82 -4.22 0.58 6.54
CA MET A 82 -5.22 1.48 5.97
C MET A 82 -5.66 2.52 6.97
N LYS A 83 -6.23 3.61 6.46
CA LYS A 83 -6.96 4.62 7.22
C LYS A 83 -8.44 4.51 6.95
N VAL A 84 -9.22 4.50 8.01
CA VAL A 84 -10.67 4.50 7.98
C VAL A 84 -11.15 5.88 8.41
N ASN A 85 -11.78 6.59 7.48
CA ASN A 85 -12.41 7.88 7.74
C ASN A 85 -13.89 7.65 8.01
N TYR A 86 -14.35 7.93 9.22
CA TYR A 86 -15.74 7.79 9.61
C TYR A 86 -16.27 9.04 10.30
N GLY A 87 -17.55 9.26 10.19
CA GLY A 87 -18.27 10.35 10.84
C GLY A 87 -19.34 9.82 11.78
N ILE A 88 -19.70 10.62 12.77
CA ILE A 88 -20.81 10.35 13.67
C ILE A 88 -22.13 10.89 13.10
N VAL A 89 -23.24 10.35 13.56
CA VAL A 89 -24.59 10.91 13.39
C VAL A 89 -24.90 11.75 14.62
N PRO A 90 -24.78 13.09 14.58
CA PRO A 90 -24.79 13.94 15.76
C PRO A 90 -26.06 13.79 16.61
N GLN A 91 -27.21 13.63 15.95
CA GLN A 91 -28.52 13.51 16.62
C GLN A 91 -28.61 12.32 17.58
N ASN A 92 -27.83 11.28 17.31
CA ASN A 92 -27.84 10.04 18.08
C ASN A 92 -26.62 9.92 19.01
N ALA A 93 -25.78 10.96 19.11
CA ALA A 93 -24.52 10.91 19.87
C ALA A 93 -24.74 10.61 21.36
N ALA A 94 -25.76 11.20 21.99
CA ALA A 94 -26.07 10.97 23.40
C ALA A 94 -26.48 9.51 23.64
N VAL A 95 -27.35 8.97 22.79
CA VAL A 95 -27.80 7.59 22.87
C VAL A 95 -26.64 6.63 22.63
N ALA A 96 -25.81 6.92 21.64
CA ALA A 96 -24.61 6.12 21.36
C ALA A 96 -23.65 6.09 22.56
N TYR A 97 -23.39 7.25 23.15
CA TYR A 97 -22.50 7.34 24.31
C TYR A 97 -23.04 6.56 25.50
N LYS A 98 -24.35 6.63 25.76
CA LYS A 98 -25.03 5.93 26.85
C LYS A 98 -25.00 4.39 26.65
N THR A 99 -25.34 3.92 25.45
CA THR A 99 -25.53 2.49 25.18
C THR A 99 -24.22 1.74 24.88
N GLU A 100 -23.21 2.43 24.31
CA GLU A 100 -21.99 1.83 23.79
C GLU A 100 -20.72 2.31 24.53
N LYS A 101 -20.88 2.65 25.81
CA LYS A 101 -19.86 3.32 26.63
C LYS A 101 -18.47 2.68 26.59
N ALA A 102 -18.37 1.36 26.49
CA ALA A 102 -17.10 0.63 26.45
C ALA A 102 -16.40 0.62 25.07
N GLN A 103 -17.05 1.19 24.04
CA GLN A 103 -16.54 1.10 22.65
C GLN A 103 -16.03 2.44 22.11
N HIS A 104 -15.96 3.45 22.96
CA HIS A 104 -15.44 4.76 22.60
C HIS A 104 -13.93 4.80 22.78
N ILE A 105 -13.26 5.62 21.94
CA ILE A 105 -11.88 6.01 22.17
C ILE A 105 -11.89 7.40 22.76
N ILE A 106 -11.22 7.58 23.88
CA ILE A 106 -11.00 8.89 24.49
C ILE A 106 -9.53 9.26 24.21
N THR A 107 -9.32 10.39 23.56
CA THR A 107 -7.97 10.91 23.29
C THR A 107 -7.38 11.59 24.52
N ASP A 108 -6.06 11.79 24.51
CA ASP A 108 -5.34 12.48 25.60
C ASP A 108 -5.86 13.92 25.79
N ASP A 109 -6.39 14.54 24.75
CA ASP A 109 -7.03 15.87 24.77
C ASP A 109 -8.46 15.85 25.32
N GLY A 110 -8.98 14.66 25.67
CA GLY A 110 -10.33 14.47 26.20
C GLY A 110 -11.43 14.41 25.14
N ASP A 111 -11.10 14.39 23.86
CA ASP A 111 -12.08 14.21 22.79
C ASP A 111 -12.60 12.77 22.76
N VAL A 112 -13.90 12.61 22.57
CA VAL A 112 -14.57 11.31 22.52
C VAL A 112 -14.83 10.92 21.08
N TYR A 113 -14.25 9.80 20.65
CA TYR A 113 -14.49 9.16 19.36
C TYR A 113 -15.52 8.05 19.55
N LEU A 114 -16.77 8.36 19.24
CA LEU A 114 -17.89 7.43 19.40
C LEU A 114 -17.65 6.16 18.59
N LEU A 115 -17.83 5.01 19.24
CA LEU A 115 -17.68 3.67 18.67
C LEU A 115 -16.32 3.43 17.95
N GLY A 116 -15.27 4.19 18.28
CA GLY A 116 -13.97 4.08 17.61
C GLY A 116 -13.39 2.66 17.67
N GLN A 117 -13.43 2.01 18.84
CA GLN A 117 -12.97 0.62 19.01
C GLN A 117 -13.81 -0.38 18.19
N TYR A 118 -15.13 -0.16 18.14
CA TYR A 118 -16.03 -1.00 17.38
C TYR A 118 -15.78 -0.87 15.87
N VAL A 119 -15.65 0.37 15.39
CA VAL A 119 -15.31 0.62 13.97
C VAL A 119 -13.97 -0.02 13.60
N GLN A 120 -12.96 0.07 14.48
CA GLN A 120 -11.67 -0.58 14.28
C GLN A 120 -11.78 -2.11 14.21
N TYR A 121 -12.57 -2.71 15.11
CA TYR A 121 -12.84 -4.15 15.11
C TYR A 121 -13.55 -4.60 13.81
N VAL A 122 -14.61 -3.90 13.42
CA VAL A 122 -15.37 -4.20 12.20
C VAL A 122 -14.50 -4.00 10.95
N ALA A 123 -13.66 -2.98 10.95
CA ALA A 123 -12.72 -2.71 9.86
C ALA A 123 -11.70 -3.85 9.69
N ASN A 124 -11.09 -4.32 10.78
CA ASN A 124 -10.20 -5.49 10.75
C ASN A 124 -10.91 -6.74 10.19
N SER A 125 -12.14 -6.99 10.63
CA SER A 125 -12.94 -8.11 10.12
C SER A 125 -13.26 -7.96 8.64
N ALA A 126 -13.63 -6.74 8.17
CA ALA A 126 -13.93 -6.48 6.76
C ALA A 126 -12.70 -6.64 5.86
N VAL A 127 -11.52 -6.22 6.34
CA VAL A 127 -10.25 -6.44 5.61
C VAL A 127 -10.02 -7.92 5.36
N ASN A 128 -10.17 -8.75 6.39
CA ASN A 128 -10.00 -10.20 6.24
C ASN A 128 -11.00 -10.79 5.25
N ASP A 129 -12.28 -10.40 5.34
CA ASP A 129 -13.35 -10.91 4.47
C ASP A 129 -13.16 -10.51 3.00
N VAL A 130 -12.65 -9.31 2.74
CA VAL A 130 -12.45 -8.80 1.38
C VAL A 130 -11.14 -9.29 0.79
N VAL A 131 -10.02 -9.12 1.52
CA VAL A 131 -8.68 -9.44 1.00
C VAL A 131 -8.51 -10.93 0.76
N SER A 132 -9.22 -11.79 1.53
CA SER A 132 -9.21 -13.24 1.31
C SER A 132 -9.71 -13.71 -0.06
N LYS A 133 -10.34 -12.84 -0.83
CA LYS A 133 -10.82 -13.12 -2.20
C LYS A 133 -9.80 -12.81 -3.28
N TYR A 134 -8.70 -12.15 -2.91
CA TYR A 134 -7.66 -11.67 -3.83
C TYR A 134 -6.36 -12.45 -3.66
N LYS A 135 -5.58 -12.55 -4.74
CA LYS A 135 -4.22 -13.07 -4.66
C LYS A 135 -3.26 -12.02 -4.13
N ALA A 136 -2.21 -12.46 -3.43
CA ALA A 136 -1.27 -11.57 -2.76
C ALA A 136 -0.70 -10.47 -3.66
N LEU A 137 -0.39 -10.77 -4.92
CA LEU A 137 0.16 -9.80 -5.88
C LEU A 137 -0.92 -8.90 -6.49
N GLU A 138 -2.16 -9.38 -6.61
CA GLU A 138 -3.28 -8.63 -7.19
C GLU A 138 -3.85 -7.57 -6.23
N VAL A 139 -3.61 -7.70 -4.93
CA VAL A 139 -4.13 -6.75 -3.92
C VAL A 139 -3.69 -5.32 -4.20
N ASN A 140 -2.44 -5.13 -4.62
CA ASN A 140 -1.92 -3.79 -4.91
C ASN A 140 -2.54 -3.18 -6.18
N ASP A 141 -2.72 -3.98 -7.21
CA ASP A 141 -3.29 -3.53 -8.49
C ASP A 141 -4.78 -3.26 -8.38
N SER A 142 -5.48 -4.00 -7.50
CA SER A 142 -6.91 -3.87 -7.24
C SER A 142 -7.26 -2.92 -6.08
N ARG A 143 -6.30 -2.09 -5.60
CA ARG A 143 -6.44 -1.26 -4.40
C ARG A 143 -7.74 -0.46 -4.37
N ALA A 144 -8.02 0.31 -5.42
CA ALA A 144 -9.21 1.16 -5.48
C ALA A 144 -10.52 0.36 -5.35
N LYS A 145 -10.58 -0.83 -5.95
CA LYS A 145 -11.72 -1.73 -5.84
C LYS A 145 -11.85 -2.29 -4.41
N ILE A 146 -10.74 -2.71 -3.83
CA ILE A 146 -10.68 -3.23 -2.46
C ILE A 146 -11.11 -2.17 -1.44
N GLU A 147 -10.71 -0.91 -1.60
CA GLU A 147 -11.14 0.21 -0.75
C GLU A 147 -12.66 0.37 -0.74
N VAL A 148 -13.29 0.32 -1.91
CA VAL A 148 -14.75 0.39 -2.03
C VAL A 148 -15.41 -0.83 -1.40
N GLU A 149 -14.94 -2.04 -1.68
CA GLU A 149 -15.50 -3.27 -1.10
C GLU A 149 -15.37 -3.32 0.42
N ILE A 150 -14.21 -2.89 0.99
CA ILE A 150 -14.02 -2.80 2.44
C ILE A 150 -14.99 -1.79 3.05
N LYS A 151 -15.14 -0.59 2.45
CA LYS A 151 -16.08 0.42 2.92
C LYS A 151 -17.51 -0.12 2.94
N ASP A 152 -17.94 -0.75 1.87
CA ASP A 152 -19.30 -1.30 1.76
C ASP A 152 -19.52 -2.44 2.76
N GLN A 153 -18.53 -3.29 2.96
CA GLN A 153 -18.57 -4.37 3.93
C GLN A 153 -18.65 -3.84 5.38
N ILE A 154 -17.86 -2.80 5.72
CA ILE A 154 -17.94 -2.17 7.04
C ILE A 154 -19.34 -1.57 7.25
N ASN A 155 -19.84 -0.79 6.31
CA ASN A 155 -21.16 -0.17 6.43
C ASN A 155 -22.29 -1.23 6.48
N ALA A 156 -22.15 -2.36 5.77
CA ALA A 156 -23.08 -3.48 5.86
C ALA A 156 -23.08 -4.12 7.25
N LYS A 157 -21.88 -4.35 7.84
CA LYS A 157 -21.75 -4.89 9.20
C LYS A 157 -22.30 -3.91 10.26
N LEU A 158 -22.03 -2.61 10.10
CA LEU A 158 -22.61 -1.57 10.98
C LEU A 158 -24.13 -1.60 10.92
N ARG A 159 -24.71 -1.71 9.73
CA ARG A 159 -26.17 -1.79 9.53
C ARG A 159 -26.77 -3.05 10.13
N ALA A 160 -26.13 -4.20 9.92
CA ALA A 160 -26.59 -5.46 10.48
C ALA A 160 -26.67 -5.46 12.02
N GLN A 161 -25.86 -4.63 12.68
CA GLN A 161 -25.84 -4.46 14.14
C GLN A 161 -26.61 -3.22 14.61
N GLY A 162 -27.29 -2.51 13.70
CA GLY A 162 -28.03 -1.28 14.02
C GLY A 162 -27.14 -0.14 14.51
N LYS A 163 -25.83 -0.16 14.17
CA LYS A 163 -24.85 0.87 14.56
C LYS A 163 -24.72 1.97 13.51
N ASP A 164 -25.25 1.77 12.31
CA ASP A 164 -25.29 2.75 11.22
C ASP A 164 -26.06 4.03 11.59
N LYS A 165 -26.97 3.95 12.55
CA LYS A 165 -27.65 5.11 13.14
C LYS A 165 -26.73 5.99 13.98
N PHE A 166 -25.57 5.51 14.41
CA PHE A 166 -24.61 6.24 15.25
C PHE A 166 -23.40 6.73 14.48
N VAL A 167 -22.86 5.88 13.60
CA VAL A 167 -21.63 6.16 12.84
C VAL A 167 -21.75 5.65 11.41
N LYS A 168 -21.00 6.29 10.49
CA LYS A 168 -20.91 5.89 9.08
C LYS A 168 -19.49 6.03 8.60
N VAL A 169 -19.00 5.02 7.89
CA VAL A 169 -17.70 5.08 7.21
C VAL A 169 -17.87 5.80 5.87
N ASN A 170 -17.12 6.87 5.70
CA ASN A 170 -17.16 7.73 4.53
C ASN A 170 -16.15 7.28 3.46
N GLU A 171 -14.93 6.97 3.90
CA GLU A 171 -13.81 6.69 3.01
C GLU A 171 -12.84 5.70 3.65
N ILE A 172 -12.20 4.89 2.80
CA ILE A 172 -11.10 4.00 3.16
C ILE A 172 -9.92 4.36 2.27
N ASN A 173 -8.75 4.47 2.87
CA ASN A 173 -7.51 4.71 2.16
C ASN A 173 -6.49 3.64 2.57
N ILE A 174 -6.12 2.77 1.65
CA ILE A 174 -5.06 1.78 1.85
C ILE A 174 -3.72 2.50 1.70
N LEU A 175 -2.87 2.45 2.72
CA LEU A 175 -1.57 3.11 2.74
C LEU A 175 -0.45 2.20 2.26
N LYS A 176 -0.42 0.98 2.80
CA LYS A 176 0.65 0.03 2.56
C LYS A 176 0.08 -1.38 2.41
N VAL A 177 0.57 -2.05 1.38
CA VAL A 177 0.31 -3.46 1.13
C VAL A 177 1.64 -4.15 0.89
N SER A 178 1.98 -5.12 1.73
CA SER A 178 3.22 -5.89 1.57
C SER A 178 2.88 -7.37 1.45
N PRO A 179 3.06 -7.95 0.25
CA PRO A 179 2.91 -9.39 0.06
C PRO A 179 3.91 -10.18 0.91
N PRO A 180 3.64 -11.47 1.19
CA PRO A 180 4.58 -12.34 1.87
C PRO A 180 5.90 -12.47 1.08
N GLN A 181 7.03 -12.51 1.77
CA GLN A 181 8.35 -12.61 1.14
C GLN A 181 8.51 -13.86 0.26
N SER A 182 7.86 -14.96 0.65
CA SER A 182 7.83 -16.20 -0.14
C SER A 182 7.21 -16.00 -1.52
N ILE A 183 6.11 -15.27 -1.60
CA ILE A 183 5.43 -14.93 -2.87
C ILE A 183 6.30 -14.01 -3.73
N LEU A 184 6.92 -13.00 -3.12
CA LEU A 184 7.84 -12.09 -3.82
C LEU A 184 9.03 -12.85 -4.40
N ASN A 185 9.66 -13.72 -3.63
CA ASN A 185 10.78 -14.53 -4.09
C ASN A 185 10.39 -15.48 -5.24
N SER A 186 9.23 -16.13 -5.14
CA SER A 186 8.71 -16.99 -6.20
C SER A 186 8.41 -16.20 -7.47
N SER A 187 7.81 -15.02 -7.34
CA SER A 187 7.52 -14.14 -8.48
C SER A 187 8.81 -13.66 -9.16
N LEU A 188 9.82 -13.26 -8.40
CA LEU A 188 11.13 -12.87 -8.91
C LEU A 188 11.81 -14.03 -9.65
N ALA A 189 11.75 -15.25 -9.13
CA ALA A 189 12.30 -16.43 -9.79
C ALA A 189 11.61 -16.72 -11.14
N ILE A 190 10.29 -16.57 -11.21
CA ILE A 190 9.52 -16.70 -12.46
C ILE A 190 9.95 -15.63 -13.47
N VAL A 191 10.00 -14.36 -13.06
CA VAL A 191 10.42 -13.24 -13.93
C VAL A 191 11.84 -13.45 -14.45
N ASN A 192 12.78 -13.86 -13.59
CA ASN A 192 14.15 -14.15 -13.98
C ASN A 192 14.23 -15.30 -14.99
N SER A 193 13.45 -16.37 -14.78
CA SER A 193 13.35 -17.48 -15.73
C SER A 193 12.79 -17.06 -17.09
N GLN A 194 11.72 -16.26 -17.09
CA GLN A 194 11.13 -15.70 -18.31
C GLN A 194 12.11 -14.82 -19.08
N ASN A 195 12.84 -13.95 -18.36
CA ASN A 195 13.87 -13.11 -18.97
C ASN A 195 15.01 -13.94 -19.57
N ALA A 196 15.45 -14.98 -18.87
CA ALA A 196 16.48 -15.89 -19.39
C ALA A 196 16.00 -16.63 -20.67
N LEU A 197 14.76 -17.09 -20.69
CA LEU A 197 14.16 -17.69 -21.89
C LEU A 197 14.09 -16.70 -23.06
N LYS A 198 13.65 -15.48 -22.80
CA LYS A 198 13.59 -14.42 -23.82
C LYS A 198 14.98 -14.08 -24.37
N THR A 199 15.98 -13.99 -23.50
CA THR A 199 17.38 -13.80 -23.92
C THR A 199 17.85 -14.92 -24.83
N LYS A 200 17.59 -16.19 -24.47
CA LYS A 200 17.93 -17.33 -25.29
C LYS A 200 17.21 -17.35 -26.64
N GLN A 201 15.93 -16.96 -26.67
CA GLN A 201 15.18 -16.81 -27.92
C GLN A 201 15.82 -15.75 -28.83
N ASN A 202 16.16 -14.58 -28.28
CA ASN A 202 16.81 -13.51 -29.03
C ASN A 202 18.20 -13.95 -29.55
N GLU A 203 18.99 -14.65 -28.73
CA GLU A 203 20.29 -15.22 -29.14
C GLU A 203 20.13 -16.21 -30.32
N LEU A 204 19.14 -17.09 -30.26
CA LEU A 204 18.82 -18.01 -31.33
C LEU A 204 18.36 -17.31 -32.63
N GLU A 205 17.54 -16.27 -32.49
CA GLU A 205 17.10 -15.47 -33.63
C GLU A 205 18.27 -14.73 -34.28
N THR A 206 19.13 -14.11 -33.48
CA THR A 206 20.34 -13.44 -33.94
C THR A 206 21.27 -14.43 -34.67
N ALA A 207 21.50 -15.61 -34.10
CA ALA A 207 22.33 -16.63 -34.72
C ALA A 207 21.74 -17.15 -36.05
N LYS A 208 20.39 -17.26 -36.15
CA LYS A 208 19.74 -17.59 -37.42
C LYS A 208 19.95 -16.52 -38.49
N VAL A 209 19.76 -15.24 -38.11
CA VAL A 209 19.97 -14.10 -39.00
C VAL A 209 21.44 -14.04 -39.45
N GLU A 210 22.39 -14.20 -38.53
CA GLU A 210 23.83 -14.23 -38.88
C GLU A 210 24.15 -15.37 -39.83
N THR A 211 23.58 -16.56 -39.63
CA THR A 211 23.77 -17.72 -40.51
C THR A 211 23.16 -17.45 -41.88
N GLU A 212 21.98 -16.85 -41.95
CA GLU A 212 21.34 -16.50 -43.22
C GLU A 212 22.13 -15.44 -43.98
N VAL A 213 22.60 -14.40 -43.25
CA VAL A 213 23.48 -13.38 -43.83
C VAL A 213 24.73 -14.01 -44.42
N LYS A 214 25.40 -14.91 -43.66
CA LYS A 214 26.59 -15.64 -44.17
C LYS A 214 26.28 -16.49 -45.39
N ARG A 215 25.09 -17.15 -45.42
CA ARG A 215 24.64 -17.94 -46.58
C ARG A 215 24.45 -17.06 -47.80
N VAL A 216 23.72 -15.95 -47.68
CA VAL A 216 23.46 -14.99 -48.76
C VAL A 216 24.78 -14.37 -49.28
N LEU A 217 25.69 -14.02 -48.36
CA LEU A 217 27.00 -13.50 -48.73
C LEU A 217 27.84 -14.56 -49.49
N ALA A 218 27.79 -15.82 -49.05
CA ALA A 218 28.49 -16.89 -49.72
C ALA A 218 27.95 -17.21 -51.14
N GLU A 219 26.62 -17.14 -51.29
CA GLU A 219 25.95 -17.32 -52.59
C GLU A 219 26.23 -16.20 -53.60
N ASN A 220 26.39 -14.96 -53.06
CA ASN A 220 26.68 -13.76 -53.90
C ASN A 220 28.18 -13.41 -53.92
N ALA A 221 29.04 -14.20 -53.32
CA ALA A 221 30.47 -13.91 -53.24
C ALA A 221 31.13 -14.00 -54.60
N SER A 222 31.40 -12.84 -55.19
CA SER A 222 32.41 -12.73 -56.28
C SER A 222 33.81 -12.98 -55.71
N GLU A 223 34.74 -13.41 -56.56
CA GLU A 223 36.16 -13.69 -56.19
C GLU A 223 36.76 -12.51 -55.38
N LYS A 224 36.44 -11.26 -55.73
CA LYS A 224 36.85 -10.04 -55.02
C LYS A 224 36.32 -9.93 -53.58
N TYR A 225 35.13 -10.47 -53.30
CA TYR A 225 34.54 -10.44 -51.95
C TYR A 225 35.21 -11.49 -51.04
N VAL A 226 35.58 -12.63 -51.58
CA VAL A 226 36.36 -13.66 -50.86
C VAL A 226 37.73 -13.10 -50.46
N ASP A 227 38.38 -12.35 -51.35
CA ASP A 227 39.66 -11.71 -51.06
C ASP A 227 39.52 -10.60 -50.00
N LEU A 228 38.43 -9.83 -50.02
CA LEU A 228 38.15 -8.85 -48.97
C LEU A 228 37.96 -9.51 -47.59
N LEU A 229 37.20 -10.59 -47.51
CA LEU A 229 37.02 -11.36 -46.28
C LEU A 229 38.30 -11.95 -45.73
N ARG A 230 39.21 -12.45 -46.65
CA ARG A 230 40.53 -12.91 -46.26
C ARG A 230 41.39 -11.78 -45.70
N ALA A 231 41.36 -10.60 -46.33
CA ALA A 231 42.08 -9.43 -45.84
C ALA A 231 41.57 -8.95 -44.46
N GLU A 232 40.26 -8.96 -44.24
CA GLU A 232 39.66 -8.64 -42.92
C GLU A 232 40.02 -9.68 -41.85
N ALA A 233 40.00 -10.96 -42.19
CA ALA A 233 40.41 -12.04 -41.27
C ALA A 233 41.89 -11.91 -40.88
N GLU A 234 42.77 -11.60 -41.85
CA GLU A 234 44.18 -11.32 -41.59
C GLU A 234 44.40 -10.09 -40.72
N LYS A 235 43.65 -9.02 -40.96
CA LYS A 235 43.68 -7.79 -40.11
C LYS A 235 43.26 -8.12 -38.68
N THR A 236 42.15 -8.81 -38.49
CA THR A 236 41.66 -9.21 -37.17
C THR A 236 42.65 -10.11 -36.44
N LYS A 237 43.30 -11.02 -37.16
CA LYS A 237 44.36 -11.87 -36.64
C LYS A 237 45.59 -11.05 -36.23
N ALA A 238 45.97 -10.06 -37.05
CA ALA A 238 47.08 -9.18 -36.73
C ALA A 238 46.81 -8.28 -35.52
N GLU A 239 45.56 -7.77 -35.38
CA GLU A 239 45.12 -7.01 -34.22
C GLU A 239 45.09 -7.87 -32.94
N ALA A 240 44.59 -9.10 -33.04
CA ALA A 240 44.59 -10.04 -31.91
C ALA A 240 46.02 -10.37 -31.47
N LEU A 241 46.95 -10.55 -32.41
CA LEU A 241 48.36 -10.76 -32.16
C LEU A 241 49.03 -9.55 -31.49
N LYS A 242 48.69 -8.34 -31.94
CA LYS A 242 49.21 -7.13 -31.35
C LYS A 242 48.72 -6.98 -29.88
N VAL A 243 47.44 -7.22 -29.61
CA VAL A 243 46.89 -7.21 -28.26
C VAL A 243 47.50 -8.28 -27.38
N ALA A 244 47.75 -9.47 -27.91
CA ALA A 244 48.43 -10.57 -27.18
C ALA A 244 49.88 -10.22 -26.88
N ALA A 245 50.58 -9.54 -27.81
CA ALA A 245 51.94 -9.06 -27.60
C ALA A 245 52.01 -7.97 -26.53
N GLU A 246 51.09 -7.00 -26.59
CA GLU A 246 50.99 -5.92 -25.58
C GLU A 246 50.67 -6.45 -24.18
N LYS A 247 49.91 -7.55 -24.07
CA LYS A 247 49.59 -8.21 -22.80
C LYS A 247 50.63 -9.22 -22.32
N GLY A 248 51.73 -9.40 -23.03
CA GLY A 248 52.80 -10.32 -22.66
C GLY A 248 52.43 -11.83 -22.65
N THR A 249 51.32 -12.19 -23.32
CA THR A 249 50.79 -13.57 -23.35
C THR A 249 51.30 -14.39 -24.54
N LEU A 250 52.21 -13.85 -25.36
CA LEU A 250 52.85 -14.53 -26.48
C LEU A 250 54.01 -15.41 -26.02
N SER A 251 53.75 -16.55 -25.39
CA SER A 251 54.84 -17.49 -25.06
C SER A 251 55.09 -18.58 -26.10
N THR A 252 54.14 -18.88 -26.96
CA THR A 252 54.36 -19.83 -28.07
C THR A 252 53.26 -19.63 -29.14
N MET A 253 53.63 -19.08 -30.28
CA MET A 253 52.75 -19.03 -31.43
C MET A 253 53.32 -19.92 -32.54
N VAL A 254 52.68 -21.04 -32.80
CA VAL A 254 53.02 -21.89 -33.98
C VAL A 254 52.34 -21.20 -35.18
N VAL A 255 53.15 -20.58 -36.02
CA VAL A 255 52.70 -20.10 -37.33
C VAL A 255 52.56 -21.35 -38.21
N VAL A 256 51.33 -21.78 -38.44
CA VAL A 256 51.00 -22.81 -39.42
C VAL A 256 51.11 -22.16 -40.80
N PRO A 257 52.03 -22.61 -41.69
CA PRO A 257 52.13 -22.03 -43.02
C PRO A 257 50.89 -22.34 -43.86
N ASP A 258 50.44 -21.33 -44.65
CA ASP A 258 49.24 -21.34 -45.51
C ASP A 258 49.33 -22.36 -46.71
N LYS A 259 49.94 -23.50 -46.55
CA LYS A 259 49.96 -24.52 -47.58
C LYS A 259 49.39 -25.86 -47.11
N PHE A 260 48.06 -25.82 -46.77
CA PHE A 260 47.21 -27.01 -46.91
C PHE A 260 46.29 -26.83 -48.12
N THR A 261 46.88 -26.71 -49.30
CA THR A 261 46.16 -26.94 -50.54
C THR A 261 46.20 -28.44 -50.81
N SER A 262 45.00 -29.00 -50.98
CA SER A 262 44.73 -30.30 -51.61
C SER A 262 45.28 -31.55 -50.92
N MET A 263 44.39 -32.11 -50.11
CA MET A 263 44.30 -33.58 -50.10
C MET A 263 42.85 -33.89 -50.49
N GLY A 264 42.54 -34.24 -51.68
CA GLY A 264 42.68 -35.58 -52.11
C GLY A 264 41.36 -36.27 -51.94
N THR A 265 40.54 -36.24 -52.99
CA THR A 265 39.40 -37.13 -53.22
C THR A 265 39.81 -38.56 -52.86
N ILE A 266 39.25 -39.10 -51.79
CA ILE A 266 39.23 -40.56 -51.59
C ILE A 266 37.82 -41.02 -52.00
N LYS A 267 37.86 -41.98 -52.96
CA LYS A 267 36.74 -42.72 -53.55
C LYS A 267 35.88 -43.38 -52.50
#